data_2d651176e4480ce50af9b70b2f639e38
#
_entry.id   2d651176e4480ce50af9b70b2f639e38
#
_cell.length_a   1.000
_cell.length_b   1.000
_cell.length_c   1.000
_cell.angle_alpha   90.00
_cell.angle_beta   90.00
_cell.angle_gamma   90.00
#
_symmetry.space_group_name_H-M   'P 1'
#
loop_
_entity.id
_entity.type
_entity.pdbx_description
1 polymer ?
#
loop_
_entity_poly.entity_id
_entity_poly.type
_entity_poly.pdbx_seq_one_letter_code
_entity_poly.pdbx_strand_id
1 'polypeptide(L)'
;MSNKKNITALMGAAFIMATSAIGPGFLTQTATFTSQYGANFGFVVLIATIFFVGAQLNVWRVIGVSGLRGQDIANKVLPGLGYFIAVLVGIGGLAFNIGNVGGAALGANVMFNADIKISTIVCGIIAIAIFLIKESGPIIDRFTRLLAIIVIVVVGYVAIINKPDMGQIIKGTFIPKNVVGLIFPIITLLGGSVGGYITFAGGHRLIDAGITGEENIKDITNSSILGISVATIVRIFLFLAVFAVVSKGISLDPENPAASAFKYGAGDMGYKFFGLVLWCASITSVIGAAYTSVSFIKTLHPFIQKHENKFIILFILISTLIMVLVGKPASLLILAGSLNGLILPITLGVILVASKKESIVGEYKHPKWLLILGIVVVIVTAIGGLISLKDITKLF
;
A
#
# COMPACT_ATOMS: atom_id res chain seq x y z
N MET A 1 -9.33 16.34 -27.99
CA MET A 1 -8.13 16.39 -27.10
C MET A 1 -8.45 16.11 -25.63
N SER A 2 -9.64 16.45 -25.12
CA SER A 2 -10.08 16.21 -23.72
C SER A 2 -10.04 14.72 -23.33
N ASN A 3 -10.56 13.81 -24.17
CA ASN A 3 -10.71 12.40 -23.83
C ASN A 3 -9.35 11.66 -23.64
N LYS A 4 -8.31 11.97 -24.42
CA LYS A 4 -6.97 11.37 -24.24
C LYS A 4 -6.26 11.82 -22.94
N LYS A 5 -6.44 13.09 -22.55
CA LYS A 5 -5.89 13.60 -21.27
C LYS A 5 -6.55 12.91 -20.07
N ASN A 6 -7.86 12.71 -20.12
CA ASN A 6 -8.59 12.02 -19.05
C ASN A 6 -8.18 10.57 -18.90
N ILE A 7 -8.02 9.82 -20.00
CA ILE A 7 -7.57 8.42 -19.97
C ILE A 7 -6.15 8.31 -19.37
N THR A 8 -5.24 9.21 -19.75
CA THR A 8 -3.88 9.21 -19.20
C THR A 8 -3.87 9.48 -17.69
N ALA A 9 -4.70 10.41 -17.22
CA ALA A 9 -4.81 10.73 -15.79
C ALA A 9 -5.46 9.59 -14.99
N LEU A 10 -6.52 8.97 -15.52
CA LEU A 10 -7.19 7.80 -14.93
C LEU A 10 -6.24 6.61 -14.80
N MET A 11 -5.52 6.30 -15.88
CA MET A 11 -4.48 5.26 -15.85
C MET A 11 -3.36 5.62 -14.87
N GLY A 12 -2.91 6.87 -14.86
CA GLY A 12 -1.93 7.36 -13.89
C GLY A 12 -2.38 7.15 -12.45
N ALA A 13 -3.62 7.52 -12.11
CA ALA A 13 -4.18 7.35 -10.77
C ALA A 13 -4.27 5.85 -10.37
N ALA A 14 -4.71 4.98 -11.30
CA ALA A 14 -4.77 3.53 -11.08
C ALA A 14 -3.38 2.94 -10.78
N PHE A 15 -2.37 3.32 -11.57
CA PHE A 15 -1.00 2.83 -11.38
C PHE A 15 -0.31 3.43 -10.14
N ILE A 16 -0.54 4.70 -9.82
CA ILE A 16 -0.03 5.30 -8.56
C ILE A 16 -0.60 4.54 -7.37
N MET A 17 -1.89 4.25 -7.38
CA MET A 17 -2.53 3.47 -6.33
C MET A 17 -1.95 2.05 -6.27
N ALA A 18 -1.88 1.34 -7.40
CA ALA A 18 -1.36 -0.02 -7.47
C ALA A 18 0.10 -0.08 -6.97
N THR A 19 0.96 0.84 -7.40
CA THR A 19 2.37 0.88 -6.98
C THR A 19 2.55 1.34 -5.53
N SER A 20 1.67 2.20 -5.03
CA SER A 20 1.64 2.55 -3.59
C SER A 20 1.24 1.34 -2.74
N ALA A 21 0.33 0.49 -3.24
CA ALA A 21 -0.04 -0.76 -2.59
C ALA A 21 1.04 -1.85 -2.75
N ILE A 22 1.75 -1.92 -3.90
CA ILE A 22 2.81 -2.93 -4.18
C ILE A 22 4.19 -2.44 -3.68
N GLY A 23 4.23 -1.70 -2.60
CA GLY A 23 5.48 -1.27 -1.96
C GLY A 23 6.23 -2.41 -1.26
N PRO A 24 7.39 -2.11 -0.66
CA PRO A 24 8.19 -3.12 0.05
C PRO A 24 7.43 -3.81 1.17
N GLY A 25 6.51 -3.12 1.83
CA GLY A 25 5.62 -3.70 2.85
C GLY A 25 4.76 -4.83 2.30
N PHE A 26 4.16 -4.64 1.13
CA PHE A 26 3.38 -5.66 0.45
C PHE A 26 4.20 -6.93 0.13
N LEU A 27 5.43 -6.73 -0.38
CA LEU A 27 6.32 -7.84 -0.75
C LEU A 27 6.75 -8.62 0.50
N THR A 28 7.20 -7.91 1.53
CA THR A 28 7.65 -8.50 2.80
C THR A 28 6.50 -9.19 3.54
N GLN A 29 5.35 -8.53 3.71
CA GLN A 29 4.19 -9.11 4.39
C GLN A 29 3.69 -10.38 3.70
N THR A 30 3.59 -10.37 2.36
CA THR A 30 3.17 -11.54 1.61
C THR A 30 4.15 -12.71 1.79
N ALA A 31 5.45 -12.46 1.72
CA ALA A 31 6.46 -13.51 1.90
C ALA A 31 6.49 -14.04 3.34
N THR A 32 6.50 -13.15 4.34
CA THR A 32 6.52 -13.52 5.76
C THR A 32 5.30 -14.35 6.12
N PHE A 33 4.10 -13.87 5.78
CA PHE A 33 2.88 -14.58 6.16
C PHE A 33 2.66 -15.87 5.34
N THR A 34 3.13 -15.93 4.09
CA THR A 34 3.14 -17.21 3.35
C THR A 34 4.05 -18.23 4.04
N SER A 35 5.22 -17.80 4.52
CA SER A 35 6.14 -18.67 5.27
C SER A 35 5.53 -19.19 6.58
N GLN A 36 4.77 -18.33 7.29
CA GLN A 36 4.16 -18.67 8.59
C GLN A 36 2.90 -19.51 8.47
N TYR A 37 2.04 -19.22 7.46
CA TYR A 37 0.70 -19.81 7.37
C TYR A 37 0.55 -20.80 6.20
N GLY A 38 1.56 -20.92 5.35
CA GLY A 38 1.55 -21.81 4.18
C GLY A 38 0.35 -21.58 3.28
N ALA A 39 -0.32 -22.63 2.86
CA ALA A 39 -1.49 -22.59 1.99
C ALA A 39 -2.69 -21.79 2.59
N ASN A 40 -2.81 -21.71 3.94
CA ASN A 40 -3.90 -20.95 4.57
C ASN A 40 -3.78 -19.43 4.32
N PHE A 41 -2.61 -18.95 3.91
CA PHE A 41 -2.44 -17.56 3.51
C PHE A 41 -3.28 -17.19 2.27
N GLY A 42 -3.65 -18.16 1.44
CA GLY A 42 -4.62 -17.97 0.35
C GLY A 42 -5.96 -17.40 0.81
N PHE A 43 -6.47 -17.86 1.97
CA PHE A 43 -7.68 -17.29 2.60
C PHE A 43 -7.47 -15.82 3.00
N VAL A 44 -6.30 -15.50 3.56
CA VAL A 44 -5.94 -14.11 3.90
C VAL A 44 -5.96 -13.22 2.67
N VAL A 45 -5.36 -13.68 1.57
CA VAL A 45 -5.36 -12.95 0.29
C VAL A 45 -6.78 -12.74 -0.25
N LEU A 46 -7.63 -13.78 -0.19
CA LEU A 46 -9.02 -13.72 -0.65
C LEU A 46 -9.82 -12.67 0.14
N ILE A 47 -9.81 -12.76 1.48
CA ILE A 47 -10.56 -11.84 2.35
C ILE A 47 -10.02 -10.42 2.23
N ALA A 48 -8.68 -10.25 2.24
CA ALA A 48 -8.06 -8.95 2.06
C ALA A 48 -8.43 -8.31 0.71
N THR A 49 -8.54 -9.09 -0.37
CA THR A 49 -8.96 -8.58 -1.68
C THR A 49 -10.41 -8.10 -1.68
N ILE A 50 -11.33 -8.87 -1.09
CA ILE A 50 -12.75 -8.46 -0.96
C ILE A 50 -12.86 -7.14 -0.17
N PHE A 51 -12.13 -7.04 0.93
CA PHE A 51 -12.13 -5.84 1.78
C PHE A 51 -11.42 -4.67 1.12
N PHE A 52 -10.38 -4.94 0.33
CA PHE A 52 -9.71 -3.95 -0.49
C PHE A 52 -10.69 -3.28 -1.47
N VAL A 53 -11.50 -4.07 -2.19
CA VAL A 53 -12.58 -3.56 -3.04
C VAL A 53 -13.54 -2.68 -2.23
N GLY A 54 -13.99 -3.18 -1.07
CA GLY A 54 -14.90 -2.46 -0.18
C GLY A 54 -14.35 -1.12 0.30
N ALA A 55 -13.10 -1.06 0.73
CA ALA A 55 -12.49 0.17 1.19
C ALA A 55 -12.24 1.15 0.03
N GLN A 56 -11.52 0.69 -0.99
CA GLN A 56 -11.04 1.51 -2.08
C GLN A 56 -12.16 2.16 -2.90
N LEU A 57 -13.17 1.39 -3.30
CA LEU A 57 -14.28 1.92 -4.09
C LEU A 57 -15.13 2.93 -3.32
N ASN A 58 -15.37 2.70 -2.01
CA ASN A 58 -16.06 3.69 -1.18
C ASN A 58 -15.30 5.02 -1.17
N VAL A 59 -14.00 4.97 -0.88
CA VAL A 59 -13.16 6.17 -0.77
C VAL A 59 -13.09 6.92 -2.09
N TRP A 60 -12.80 6.23 -3.20
CA TRP A 60 -12.61 6.90 -4.49
C TRP A 60 -13.89 7.49 -5.05
N ARG A 61 -15.03 6.82 -4.86
CA ARG A 61 -16.32 7.35 -5.32
C ARG A 61 -16.74 8.59 -4.55
N VAL A 62 -16.58 8.60 -3.22
CA VAL A 62 -16.92 9.78 -2.40
C VAL A 62 -15.99 10.94 -2.68
N ILE A 63 -14.67 10.70 -2.74
CA ILE A 63 -13.69 11.73 -3.11
C ILE A 63 -13.94 12.27 -4.52
N GLY A 64 -14.16 11.36 -5.47
CA GLY A 64 -14.39 11.72 -6.87
C GLY A 64 -15.64 12.58 -7.05
N VAL A 65 -16.77 12.16 -6.47
CA VAL A 65 -18.03 12.92 -6.57
C VAL A 65 -17.93 14.27 -5.87
N SER A 66 -17.39 14.29 -4.64
CA SER A 66 -17.32 15.53 -3.86
C SER A 66 -16.28 16.52 -4.37
N GLY A 67 -15.25 16.05 -5.09
CA GLY A 67 -14.09 16.87 -5.46
C GLY A 67 -13.26 17.35 -4.26
N LEU A 68 -13.48 16.76 -3.08
CA LEU A 68 -12.85 17.16 -1.83
C LEU A 68 -11.79 16.13 -1.40
N ARG A 69 -10.71 16.60 -0.77
CA ARG A 69 -9.71 15.74 -0.17
C ARG A 69 -10.25 15.07 1.09
N GLY A 70 -9.68 13.93 1.49
CA GLY A 70 -10.16 13.14 2.61
C GLY A 70 -10.31 13.91 3.92
N GLN A 71 -9.35 14.78 4.25
CA GLN A 71 -9.41 15.64 5.45
C GLN A 71 -10.50 16.73 5.36
N ASP A 72 -10.75 17.26 4.15
CA ASP A 72 -11.78 18.28 3.94
C ASP A 72 -13.18 17.65 4.06
N ILE A 73 -13.35 16.43 3.54
CA ILE A 73 -14.55 15.62 3.74
C ILE A 73 -14.77 15.40 5.24
N ALA A 74 -13.74 15.01 5.98
CA ALA A 74 -13.83 14.76 7.41
C ALA A 74 -14.27 16.01 8.19
N ASN A 75 -13.74 17.19 7.85
CA ASN A 75 -14.16 18.46 8.45
C ASN A 75 -15.62 18.84 8.11
N LYS A 76 -16.13 18.45 6.95
CA LYS A 76 -17.55 18.62 6.61
C LYS A 76 -18.44 17.59 7.31
N VAL A 77 -17.92 16.43 7.66
CA VAL A 77 -18.64 15.44 8.48
C VAL A 77 -18.78 15.95 9.92
N LEU A 78 -17.68 16.38 10.51
CA LEU A 78 -17.62 16.96 11.85
C LEU A 78 -16.48 17.98 11.90
N PRO A 79 -16.74 19.25 12.27
CA PRO A 79 -15.69 20.27 12.40
C PRO A 79 -14.56 19.79 13.32
N GLY A 80 -13.31 19.93 12.87
CA GLY A 80 -12.12 19.49 13.59
C GLY A 80 -11.67 18.04 13.29
N LEU A 81 -12.57 17.18 12.79
CA LEU A 81 -12.25 15.78 12.50
C LEU A 81 -11.19 15.63 11.41
N GLY A 82 -11.14 16.56 10.44
CA GLY A 82 -10.12 16.57 9.39
C GLY A 82 -8.70 16.74 9.91
N TYR A 83 -8.51 17.52 10.98
CA TYR A 83 -7.20 17.65 11.63
C TYR A 83 -6.78 16.35 12.31
N PHE A 84 -7.71 15.68 12.99
CA PHE A 84 -7.45 14.37 13.59
C PHE A 84 -7.07 13.32 12.53
N ILE A 85 -7.83 13.25 11.42
CA ILE A 85 -7.52 12.36 10.29
C ILE A 85 -6.16 12.70 9.69
N ALA A 86 -5.83 13.97 9.51
CA ALA A 86 -4.54 14.40 8.95
C ALA A 86 -3.36 13.93 9.83
N VAL A 87 -3.50 14.02 11.15
CA VAL A 87 -2.48 13.52 12.08
C VAL A 87 -2.36 12.00 12.01
N LEU A 88 -3.48 11.26 12.03
CA LEU A 88 -3.47 9.81 11.95
C LEU A 88 -2.84 9.31 10.64
N VAL A 89 -3.23 9.89 9.51
CA VAL A 89 -2.67 9.55 8.18
C VAL A 89 -1.20 9.95 8.09
N GLY A 90 -0.82 11.07 8.71
CA GLY A 90 0.57 11.51 8.80
C GLY A 90 1.44 10.51 9.58
N ILE A 91 0.97 10.03 10.74
CA ILE A 91 1.67 9.01 11.55
C ILE A 91 1.75 7.68 10.79
N GLY A 92 0.63 7.23 10.21
CA GLY A 92 0.60 6.00 9.42
C GLY A 92 1.51 6.06 8.21
N GLY A 93 1.53 7.22 7.53
CA GLY A 93 2.43 7.48 6.41
C GLY A 93 3.90 7.52 6.82
N LEU A 94 4.21 8.08 8.00
CA LEU A 94 5.57 8.07 8.54
C LEU A 94 6.04 6.64 8.81
N ALA A 95 5.22 5.82 9.45
CA ALA A 95 5.52 4.41 9.69
C ALA A 95 5.80 3.65 8.38
N PHE A 96 4.97 3.87 7.34
CA PHE A 96 5.25 3.33 6.00
C PHE A 96 6.53 3.84 5.41
N ASN A 97 6.81 5.14 5.54
CA ASN A 97 7.98 5.74 4.91
C ASN A 97 9.28 5.24 5.54
N ILE A 98 9.29 5.02 6.86
CA ILE A 98 10.40 4.38 7.55
C ILE A 98 10.65 2.98 6.96
N GLY A 99 9.58 2.17 6.82
CA GLY A 99 9.65 0.86 6.20
C GLY A 99 10.09 0.90 4.73
N ASN A 100 9.60 1.88 3.95
CA ASN A 100 9.95 2.03 2.54
C ASN A 100 11.45 2.35 2.36
N VAL A 101 12.03 3.23 3.17
CA VAL A 101 13.48 3.49 3.16
C VAL A 101 14.26 2.22 3.51
N GLY A 102 13.79 1.45 4.51
CA GLY A 102 14.34 0.15 4.85
C GLY A 102 14.23 -0.88 3.72
N GLY A 103 13.10 -0.92 3.02
CA GLY A 103 12.92 -1.76 1.84
C GLY A 103 13.89 -1.41 0.70
N ALA A 104 14.17 -0.12 0.48
CA ALA A 104 15.18 0.33 -0.46
C ALA A 104 16.59 -0.14 -0.05
N ALA A 105 16.91 -0.08 1.25
CA ALA A 105 18.16 -0.58 1.78
C ALA A 105 18.29 -2.11 1.60
N LEU A 106 17.23 -2.87 1.84
CA LEU A 106 17.19 -4.31 1.58
C LEU A 106 17.42 -4.63 0.10
N GLY A 107 16.79 -3.89 -0.81
CA GLY A 107 17.01 -4.03 -2.25
C GLY A 107 18.47 -3.76 -2.65
N ALA A 108 19.06 -2.68 -2.13
CA ALA A 108 20.47 -2.34 -2.36
C ALA A 108 21.41 -3.40 -1.77
N ASN A 109 21.12 -3.92 -0.58
CA ASN A 109 21.87 -5.02 0.02
C ASN A 109 21.87 -6.27 -0.86
N VAL A 110 20.71 -6.67 -1.39
CA VAL A 110 20.57 -7.81 -2.32
C VAL A 110 21.42 -7.61 -3.58
N MET A 111 21.41 -6.39 -4.16
CA MET A 111 22.12 -6.11 -5.42
C MET A 111 23.65 -6.04 -5.22
N PHE A 112 24.09 -5.33 -4.19
CA PHE A 112 25.47 -4.89 -4.03
C PHE A 112 26.18 -5.50 -2.81
N ASN A 113 25.48 -6.29 -1.99
CA ASN A 113 25.97 -6.80 -0.70
C ASN A 113 26.44 -5.67 0.24
N ALA A 114 25.78 -4.50 0.14
CA ALA A 114 26.13 -3.31 0.90
C ALA A 114 25.51 -3.36 2.31
N ASP A 115 26.17 -2.72 3.28
CA ASP A 115 25.64 -2.59 4.64
C ASP A 115 24.27 -1.91 4.66
N ILE A 116 23.35 -2.41 5.48
CA ILE A 116 21.96 -1.92 5.55
C ILE A 116 21.89 -0.46 6.01
N LYS A 117 22.71 -0.03 6.97
CA LYS A 117 22.69 1.35 7.47
C LYS A 117 23.20 2.33 6.42
N ILE A 118 24.31 1.97 5.76
CA ILE A 118 24.86 2.77 4.65
C ILE A 118 23.86 2.85 3.51
N SER A 119 23.29 1.70 3.11
CA SER A 119 22.27 1.63 2.08
C SER A 119 21.03 2.48 2.43
N THR A 120 20.61 2.50 3.69
CA THR A 120 19.50 3.32 4.17
C THR A 120 19.76 4.81 3.94
N ILE A 121 20.95 5.30 4.32
CA ILE A 121 21.34 6.70 4.15
C ILE A 121 21.39 7.06 2.67
N VAL A 122 22.06 6.25 1.86
CA VAL A 122 22.21 6.48 0.42
C VAL A 122 20.85 6.48 -0.28
N CYS A 123 19.98 5.53 0.04
CA CYS A 123 18.63 5.46 -0.54
C CYS A 123 17.78 6.66 -0.13
N GLY A 124 17.87 7.14 1.11
CA GLY A 124 17.19 8.36 1.56
C GLY A 124 17.66 9.60 0.77
N ILE A 125 18.96 9.74 0.55
CA ILE A 125 19.55 10.82 -0.26
C ILE A 125 19.06 10.73 -1.71
N ILE A 126 19.06 9.53 -2.31
CA ILE A 126 18.57 9.30 -3.68
C ILE A 126 17.09 9.68 -3.79
N ALA A 127 16.25 9.29 -2.82
CA ALA A 127 14.84 9.65 -2.82
C ALA A 127 14.62 11.17 -2.78
N ILE A 128 15.38 11.88 -1.94
CA ILE A 128 15.36 13.35 -1.87
C ILE A 128 15.84 13.96 -3.19
N ALA A 129 16.93 13.46 -3.76
CA ALA A 129 17.46 13.95 -5.03
C ALA A 129 16.45 13.80 -6.16
N ILE A 130 15.80 12.65 -6.29
CA ILE A 130 14.74 12.40 -7.28
C ILE A 130 13.56 13.35 -7.06
N PHE A 131 13.14 13.55 -5.79
CA PHE A 131 12.05 14.45 -5.46
C PHE A 131 12.34 15.92 -5.86
N LEU A 132 13.60 16.36 -5.76
CA LEU A 132 14.03 17.72 -6.11
C LEU A 132 14.02 17.99 -7.63
N ILE A 133 14.00 16.97 -8.47
CA ILE A 133 13.90 17.11 -9.92
C ILE A 133 12.47 17.54 -10.28
N LYS A 134 12.29 18.81 -10.67
CA LYS A 134 10.97 19.45 -10.91
C LYS A 134 10.08 18.75 -11.97
N GLU A 135 10.66 18.03 -12.91
CA GLU A 135 9.95 17.32 -13.98
C GLU A 135 9.81 15.81 -13.73
N SER A 136 10.03 15.36 -12.50
CA SER A 136 10.07 13.94 -12.18
C SER A 136 8.70 13.24 -12.28
N GLY A 137 7.58 13.95 -12.16
CA GLY A 137 6.24 13.35 -12.13
C GLY A 137 5.94 12.41 -13.31
N PRO A 138 5.99 12.86 -14.57
CA PRO A 138 5.73 11.98 -15.73
C PRO A 138 6.77 10.86 -15.91
N ILE A 139 8.02 11.11 -15.48
CA ILE A 139 9.09 10.11 -15.52
C ILE A 139 8.83 9.04 -14.46
N ILE A 140 8.49 9.45 -13.24
CA ILE A 140 8.11 8.55 -12.15
C ILE A 140 6.90 7.70 -12.58
N ASP A 141 5.86 8.29 -13.18
CA ASP A 141 4.67 7.58 -13.65
C ASP A 141 5.00 6.52 -14.73
N ARG A 142 5.94 6.79 -15.63
CA ARG A 142 6.39 5.80 -16.62
C ARG A 142 7.21 4.69 -15.98
N PHE A 143 8.09 5.07 -15.07
CA PHE A 143 8.96 4.15 -14.36
C PHE A 143 8.15 3.20 -13.46
N THR A 144 7.18 3.71 -12.70
CA THR A 144 6.31 2.88 -11.86
C THR A 144 5.47 1.90 -12.66
N ARG A 145 4.97 2.30 -13.84
CA ARG A 145 4.26 1.38 -14.75
C ARG A 145 5.17 0.27 -15.27
N LEU A 146 6.38 0.60 -15.68
CA LEU A 146 7.36 -0.38 -16.11
C LEU A 146 7.70 -1.36 -14.99
N LEU A 147 7.92 -0.84 -13.79
CA LEU A 147 8.19 -1.66 -12.60
C LEU A 147 7.03 -2.62 -12.30
N ALA A 148 5.79 -2.15 -12.33
CA ALA A 148 4.63 -3.02 -12.10
C ALA A 148 4.60 -4.19 -13.08
N ILE A 149 4.93 -3.96 -14.35
CA ILE A 149 5.02 -5.02 -15.38
C ILE A 149 6.17 -5.97 -15.05
N ILE A 150 7.36 -5.44 -14.72
CA ILE A 150 8.52 -6.27 -14.37
C ILE A 150 8.22 -7.13 -13.13
N VAL A 151 7.60 -6.56 -12.10
CA VAL A 151 7.17 -7.31 -10.91
C VAL A 151 6.27 -8.48 -11.30
N ILE A 152 5.22 -8.23 -12.10
CA ILE A 152 4.29 -9.27 -12.54
C ILE A 152 5.02 -10.38 -13.29
N VAL A 153 5.91 -10.02 -14.22
CA VAL A 153 6.67 -10.98 -15.03
C VAL A 153 7.60 -11.82 -14.16
N VAL A 154 8.39 -11.19 -13.30
CA VAL A 154 9.37 -11.89 -12.44
C VAL A 154 8.67 -12.79 -11.44
N VAL A 155 7.63 -12.28 -10.76
CA VAL A 155 6.89 -13.04 -9.75
C VAL A 155 6.11 -14.19 -10.41
N GLY A 156 5.47 -13.92 -11.56
CA GLY A 156 4.77 -14.93 -12.35
C GLY A 156 5.70 -16.03 -12.87
N TYR A 157 6.88 -15.66 -13.35
CA TYR A 157 7.90 -16.61 -13.77
C TYR A 157 8.30 -17.58 -12.64
N VAL A 158 8.60 -17.03 -11.46
CA VAL A 158 8.96 -17.86 -10.29
C VAL A 158 7.81 -18.78 -9.87
N ALA A 159 6.58 -18.28 -9.88
CA ALA A 159 5.39 -19.07 -9.56
C ALA A 159 5.20 -20.25 -10.54
N ILE A 160 5.36 -20.01 -11.85
CA ILE A 160 5.15 -21.03 -12.88
C ILE A 160 6.23 -22.11 -12.84
N ILE A 161 7.51 -21.72 -12.72
CA ILE A 161 8.64 -22.67 -12.75
C ILE A 161 8.62 -23.59 -11.53
N ASN A 162 8.29 -23.04 -10.35
CA ASN A 162 8.35 -23.82 -9.12
C ASN A 162 7.13 -24.71 -8.88
N LYS A 163 6.09 -24.63 -9.73
CA LYS A 163 4.92 -25.52 -9.76
C LYS A 163 4.31 -25.74 -8.37
N PRO A 164 3.73 -24.69 -7.73
CA PRO A 164 3.11 -24.83 -6.42
C PRO A 164 1.98 -25.87 -6.45
N ASP A 165 1.79 -26.59 -5.34
CA ASP A 165 0.67 -27.53 -5.19
C ASP A 165 -0.66 -26.75 -5.12
N MET A 166 -1.34 -26.66 -6.26
CA MET A 166 -2.62 -25.96 -6.38
C MET A 166 -3.74 -26.61 -5.55
N GLY A 167 -3.68 -27.93 -5.32
CA GLY A 167 -4.65 -28.62 -4.48
C GLY A 167 -4.58 -28.15 -3.02
N GLN A 168 -3.36 -28.03 -2.48
CA GLN A 168 -3.14 -27.49 -1.14
C GLN A 168 -3.57 -26.01 -1.05
N ILE A 169 -3.24 -25.21 -2.07
CA ILE A 169 -3.60 -23.78 -2.13
C ILE A 169 -5.12 -23.59 -2.13
N ILE A 170 -5.84 -24.30 -3.00
CA ILE A 170 -7.31 -24.22 -3.08
C ILE A 170 -7.92 -24.63 -1.75
N LYS A 171 -7.46 -25.76 -1.16
CA LYS A 171 -7.93 -26.22 0.14
C LYS A 171 -7.69 -25.19 1.24
N GLY A 172 -6.47 -24.62 1.33
CA GLY A 172 -6.12 -23.61 2.33
C GLY A 172 -6.87 -22.31 2.14
N THR A 173 -7.19 -21.93 0.88
CA THR A 173 -7.93 -20.72 0.55
C THR A 173 -9.41 -20.81 0.95
N PHE A 174 -10.07 -21.95 0.73
CA PHE A 174 -11.52 -22.07 0.98
C PHE A 174 -11.85 -22.79 2.29
N ILE A 175 -10.94 -23.60 2.81
CA ILE A 175 -11.11 -24.36 4.06
C ILE A 175 -9.86 -24.14 4.95
N PRO A 176 -9.62 -22.89 5.42
CA PRO A 176 -8.44 -22.57 6.21
C PRO A 176 -8.51 -23.23 7.59
N LYS A 177 -7.36 -23.63 8.10
CA LYS A 177 -7.19 -24.04 9.50
C LYS A 177 -7.01 -22.80 10.37
N ASN A 178 -7.63 -22.76 11.56
CA ASN A 178 -7.43 -21.69 12.56
C ASN A 178 -7.68 -20.27 12.03
N VAL A 179 -8.91 -19.98 11.62
CA VAL A 179 -9.30 -18.65 11.09
C VAL A 179 -8.94 -17.50 12.05
N VAL A 180 -9.01 -17.72 13.36
CA VAL A 180 -8.66 -16.71 14.36
C VAL A 180 -7.19 -16.28 14.26
N GLY A 181 -6.30 -17.24 14.02
CA GLY A 181 -4.87 -16.95 13.82
C GLY A 181 -4.57 -16.19 12.53
N LEU A 182 -5.53 -16.12 11.59
CA LEU A 182 -5.38 -15.38 10.33
C LEU A 182 -5.86 -13.91 10.42
N ILE A 183 -6.41 -13.47 11.56
CA ILE A 183 -6.90 -12.10 11.74
C ILE A 183 -5.75 -11.09 11.62
N PHE A 184 -4.64 -11.34 12.32
CA PHE A 184 -3.47 -10.45 12.28
C PHE A 184 -2.93 -10.21 10.86
N PRO A 185 -2.62 -11.27 10.07
CA PRO A 185 -2.19 -11.06 8.69
C PRO A 185 -3.26 -10.38 7.81
N ILE A 186 -4.58 -10.63 8.00
CA ILE A 186 -5.64 -9.93 7.27
C ILE A 186 -5.59 -8.43 7.55
N ILE A 187 -5.54 -8.02 8.82
CA ILE A 187 -5.50 -6.60 9.22
C ILE A 187 -4.22 -5.94 8.70
N THR A 188 -3.08 -6.63 8.82
CA THR A 188 -1.79 -6.13 8.34
C THR A 188 -1.77 -5.95 6.82
N LEU A 189 -2.32 -6.92 6.06
CA LEU A 189 -2.43 -6.80 4.61
C LEU A 189 -3.35 -5.67 4.18
N LEU A 190 -4.48 -5.49 4.86
CA LEU A 190 -5.40 -4.38 4.59
C LEU A 190 -4.74 -3.03 4.87
N GLY A 191 -4.10 -2.89 6.02
CA GLY A 191 -3.35 -1.69 6.34
C GLY A 191 -2.23 -1.42 5.32
N GLY A 192 -1.53 -2.47 4.88
CA GLY A 192 -0.48 -2.39 3.87
C GLY A 192 -0.96 -2.10 2.44
N SER A 193 -2.26 -2.20 2.16
CA SER A 193 -2.82 -2.06 0.81
C SER A 193 -3.77 -0.88 0.66
N VAL A 194 -4.58 -0.59 1.68
CA VAL A 194 -5.61 0.45 1.67
C VAL A 194 -5.64 1.28 2.95
N GLY A 195 -4.74 1.01 3.89
CA GLY A 195 -4.63 1.79 5.12
C GLY A 195 -3.93 3.13 4.90
N GLY A 196 -4.14 4.03 5.86
CA GLY A 196 -3.47 5.31 5.90
C GLY A 196 -3.62 6.12 4.63
N TYR A 197 -2.49 6.56 4.06
CA TYR A 197 -2.45 7.41 2.88
C TYR A 197 -2.76 6.68 1.56
N ILE A 198 -2.56 5.35 1.49
CA ILE A 198 -2.56 4.58 0.23
C ILE A 198 -3.89 4.70 -0.50
N THR A 199 -5.00 4.48 0.22
CA THR A 199 -6.34 4.52 -0.39
C THR A 199 -6.72 5.91 -0.92
N PHE A 200 -6.12 6.99 -0.36
CA PHE A 200 -6.38 8.36 -0.77
C PHE A 200 -5.49 8.83 -1.92
N ALA A 201 -4.30 8.25 -2.08
CA ALA A 201 -3.27 8.73 -3.03
C ALA A 201 -3.81 8.88 -4.46
N GLY A 202 -4.44 7.84 -5.01
CA GLY A 202 -5.02 7.89 -6.35
C GLY A 202 -6.24 8.80 -6.46
N GLY A 203 -7.12 8.83 -5.43
CA GLY A 203 -8.26 9.73 -5.37
C GLY A 203 -7.84 11.21 -5.39
N HIS A 204 -6.83 11.58 -4.59
CA HIS A 204 -6.27 12.92 -4.60
C HIS A 204 -5.62 13.29 -5.95
N ARG A 205 -4.99 12.31 -6.62
CA ARG A 205 -4.46 12.51 -7.97
C ARG A 205 -5.54 12.81 -9.00
N LEU A 206 -6.73 12.19 -8.88
CA LEU A 206 -7.87 12.50 -9.74
C LEU A 206 -8.38 13.93 -9.52
N ILE A 207 -8.45 14.39 -8.28
CA ILE A 207 -8.79 15.79 -7.95
C ILE A 207 -7.79 16.75 -8.62
N ASP A 208 -6.49 16.48 -8.48
CA ASP A 208 -5.43 17.33 -9.05
C ASP A 208 -5.47 17.33 -10.59
N ALA A 209 -6.01 16.29 -11.22
CA ALA A 209 -6.25 16.20 -12.66
C ALA A 209 -7.59 16.83 -13.11
N GLY A 210 -8.42 17.32 -12.18
CA GLY A 210 -9.75 17.87 -12.47
C GLY A 210 -10.79 16.81 -12.85
N ILE A 211 -10.57 15.53 -12.53
CA ILE A 211 -11.49 14.42 -12.80
C ILE A 211 -12.33 14.20 -11.55
N THR A 212 -13.42 14.98 -11.43
CA THR A 212 -14.35 14.96 -10.30
C THR A 212 -15.77 15.10 -10.82
N GLY A 213 -16.75 14.93 -9.94
CA GLY A 213 -18.18 15.01 -10.28
C GLY A 213 -18.82 13.66 -10.58
N GLU A 214 -20.15 13.63 -10.51
CA GLU A 214 -20.93 12.40 -10.72
C GLU A 214 -20.80 11.87 -12.16
N GLU A 215 -20.63 12.76 -13.14
CA GLU A 215 -20.42 12.43 -14.55
C GLU A 215 -19.17 11.58 -14.80
N ASN A 216 -18.15 11.70 -13.95
CA ASN A 216 -16.90 10.95 -14.07
C ASN A 216 -16.87 9.66 -13.22
N ILE A 217 -17.94 9.35 -12.48
CA ILE A 217 -17.96 8.27 -11.49
C ILE A 217 -17.70 6.88 -12.10
N LYS A 218 -18.10 6.65 -13.34
CA LYS A 218 -17.83 5.39 -14.06
C LYS A 218 -16.35 5.24 -14.32
N ASP A 219 -15.69 6.28 -14.78
CA ASP A 219 -14.27 6.26 -15.12
C ASP A 219 -13.41 6.17 -13.86
N ILE A 220 -13.80 6.89 -12.80
CA ILE A 220 -13.16 6.80 -11.47
C ILE A 220 -13.27 5.37 -10.93
N THR A 221 -14.44 4.75 -11.05
CA THR A 221 -14.68 3.36 -10.61
C THR A 221 -13.81 2.38 -11.40
N ASN A 222 -13.78 2.50 -12.73
CA ASN A 222 -12.96 1.64 -13.60
C ASN A 222 -11.46 1.78 -13.30
N SER A 223 -11.00 3.02 -13.08
CA SER A 223 -9.61 3.29 -12.69
C SER A 223 -9.26 2.65 -11.33
N SER A 224 -10.17 2.74 -10.35
CA SER A 224 -10.00 2.08 -9.06
C SER A 224 -9.94 0.55 -9.19
N ILE A 225 -10.86 -0.05 -9.95
CA ILE A 225 -10.88 -1.50 -10.20
C ILE A 225 -9.59 -1.96 -10.89
N LEU A 226 -9.10 -1.19 -11.86
CA LEU A 226 -7.83 -1.50 -12.53
C LEU A 226 -6.67 -1.55 -11.54
N GLY A 227 -6.54 -0.55 -10.65
CA GLY A 227 -5.51 -0.50 -9.63
C GLY A 227 -5.60 -1.69 -8.65
N ILE A 228 -6.82 -2.02 -8.19
CA ILE A 228 -7.07 -3.18 -7.32
C ILE A 228 -6.68 -4.47 -8.03
N SER A 229 -7.07 -4.63 -9.30
CA SER A 229 -6.79 -5.85 -10.08
C SER A 229 -5.30 -6.07 -10.25
N VAL A 230 -4.55 -5.03 -10.59
CA VAL A 230 -3.08 -5.10 -10.72
C VAL A 230 -2.45 -5.52 -9.40
N ALA A 231 -2.80 -4.87 -8.29
CA ALA A 231 -2.25 -5.21 -6.97
C ALA A 231 -2.61 -6.64 -6.55
N THR A 232 -3.85 -7.08 -6.81
CA THR A 232 -4.31 -8.43 -6.47
C THR A 232 -3.59 -9.51 -7.28
N ILE A 233 -3.42 -9.31 -8.59
CA ILE A 233 -2.69 -10.25 -9.47
C ILE A 233 -1.25 -10.41 -8.97
N VAL A 234 -0.55 -9.30 -8.68
CA VAL A 234 0.81 -9.36 -8.15
C VAL A 234 0.86 -10.13 -6.83
N ARG A 235 -0.11 -9.92 -5.93
CA ARG A 235 -0.17 -10.62 -4.64
C ARG A 235 -0.40 -12.11 -4.81
N ILE A 236 -1.31 -12.51 -5.70
CA ILE A 236 -1.56 -13.93 -5.97
C ILE A 236 -0.29 -14.59 -6.50
N PHE A 237 0.35 -14.02 -7.51
CA PHE A 237 1.58 -14.59 -8.05
C PHE A 237 2.71 -14.63 -7.02
N LEU A 238 2.87 -13.59 -6.20
CA LEU A 238 3.87 -13.57 -5.14
C LEU A 238 3.59 -14.65 -4.09
N PHE A 239 2.33 -14.81 -3.68
CA PHE A 239 1.92 -15.90 -2.79
C PHE A 239 2.27 -17.27 -3.39
N LEU A 240 1.91 -17.51 -4.67
CA LEU A 240 2.22 -18.76 -5.36
C LEU A 240 3.73 -19.01 -5.44
N ALA A 241 4.52 -17.99 -5.78
CA ALA A 241 5.98 -18.09 -5.88
C ALA A 241 6.61 -18.44 -4.52
N VAL A 242 6.21 -17.75 -3.46
CA VAL A 242 6.74 -17.99 -2.11
C VAL A 242 6.28 -19.34 -1.58
N PHE A 243 4.99 -19.69 -1.76
CA PHE A 243 4.45 -20.97 -1.31
C PHE A 243 5.15 -22.15 -1.98
N ALA A 244 5.44 -22.06 -3.28
CA ALA A 244 6.16 -23.09 -4.01
C ALA A 244 7.58 -23.38 -3.45
N VAL A 245 8.21 -22.40 -2.83
CA VAL A 245 9.51 -22.56 -2.15
C VAL A 245 9.32 -23.13 -0.75
N VAL A 246 8.44 -22.51 0.04
CA VAL A 246 8.21 -22.87 1.45
C VAL A 246 7.62 -24.29 1.60
N SER A 247 6.75 -24.70 0.67
CA SER A 247 6.16 -26.06 0.68
C SER A 247 7.17 -27.18 0.47
N LYS A 248 8.38 -26.85 -0.01
CA LYS A 248 9.52 -27.80 -0.11
C LYS A 248 10.32 -27.91 1.20
N GLY A 249 9.87 -27.28 2.29
CA GLY A 249 10.56 -27.27 3.59
C GLY A 249 11.71 -26.26 3.68
N ILE A 250 11.82 -25.33 2.73
CA ILE A 250 12.86 -24.29 2.72
C ILE A 250 12.46 -23.17 3.68
N SER A 251 13.32 -22.89 4.67
CA SER A 251 13.16 -21.75 5.56
C SER A 251 13.69 -20.47 4.89
N LEU A 252 12.85 -19.43 4.89
CA LEU A 252 13.23 -18.14 4.35
C LEU A 252 14.02 -17.33 5.39
N ASP A 253 14.93 -16.49 4.91
CA ASP A 253 15.63 -15.52 5.74
C ASP A 253 14.62 -14.51 6.34
N PRO A 254 14.50 -14.42 7.67
CA PRO A 254 13.55 -13.53 8.31
C PRO A 254 13.87 -12.04 8.12
N GLU A 255 15.11 -11.68 7.82
CA GLU A 255 15.52 -10.30 7.57
C GLU A 255 15.07 -9.82 6.17
N ASN A 256 15.01 -10.74 5.18
CA ASN A 256 14.52 -10.44 3.84
C ASN A 256 13.79 -11.65 3.21
N PRO A 257 12.60 -12.00 3.73
CA PRO A 257 11.91 -13.23 3.34
C PRO A 257 11.51 -13.25 1.87
N ALA A 258 11.16 -12.09 1.30
CA ALA A 258 10.79 -12.01 -0.10
C ALA A 258 11.99 -12.29 -1.01
N ALA A 259 13.12 -11.62 -0.82
CA ALA A 259 14.33 -11.86 -1.61
C ALA A 259 14.86 -13.29 -1.45
N SER A 260 14.80 -13.83 -0.22
CA SER A 260 15.15 -15.22 0.08
C SER A 260 14.32 -16.20 -0.75
N ALA A 261 13.00 -16.00 -0.86
CA ALA A 261 12.14 -16.85 -1.69
C ALA A 261 12.55 -16.83 -3.17
N PHE A 262 12.95 -15.67 -3.70
CA PHE A 262 13.41 -15.55 -5.09
C PHE A 262 14.80 -16.17 -5.29
N LYS A 263 15.67 -16.12 -4.29
CA LYS A 263 16.96 -16.82 -4.31
C LYS A 263 16.78 -18.33 -4.49
N TYR A 264 15.91 -18.93 -3.69
CA TYR A 264 15.64 -20.37 -3.77
C TYR A 264 14.75 -20.76 -4.96
N GLY A 265 13.86 -19.86 -5.41
CA GLY A 265 12.94 -20.12 -6.51
C GLY A 265 13.52 -19.89 -7.92
N ALA A 266 14.50 -19.00 -8.06
CA ALA A 266 15.07 -18.61 -9.36
C ALA A 266 16.60 -18.39 -9.33
N GLY A 267 17.28 -18.85 -8.29
CA GLY A 267 18.72 -18.75 -8.14
C GLY A 267 19.24 -17.32 -7.94
N ASP A 268 20.56 -17.14 -8.09
CA ASP A 268 21.20 -15.84 -7.86
C ASP A 268 20.73 -14.74 -8.81
N MET A 269 20.39 -15.09 -10.04
CA MET A 269 19.86 -14.12 -10.99
C MET A 269 18.47 -13.62 -10.53
N GLY A 270 17.57 -14.53 -10.15
CA GLY A 270 16.27 -14.16 -9.59
C GLY A 270 16.39 -13.32 -8.32
N TYR A 271 17.35 -13.64 -7.46
CA TYR A 271 17.67 -12.88 -6.26
C TYR A 271 18.07 -11.43 -6.59
N LYS A 272 19.02 -11.24 -7.50
CA LYS A 272 19.48 -9.90 -7.92
C LYS A 272 18.39 -9.08 -8.62
N PHE A 273 17.62 -9.71 -9.52
CA PHE A 273 16.48 -9.06 -10.16
C PHE A 273 15.41 -8.64 -9.16
N PHE A 274 15.10 -9.49 -8.19
CA PHE A 274 14.16 -9.14 -7.14
C PHE A 274 14.68 -7.98 -6.27
N GLY A 275 15.98 -7.96 -5.97
CA GLY A 275 16.63 -6.84 -5.28
C GLY A 275 16.43 -5.51 -6.01
N LEU A 276 16.61 -5.51 -7.33
CA LEU A 276 16.36 -4.33 -8.17
C LEU A 276 14.89 -3.89 -8.10
N VAL A 277 13.96 -4.83 -8.24
CA VAL A 277 12.52 -4.57 -8.12
C VAL A 277 12.18 -3.98 -6.76
N LEU A 278 12.68 -4.58 -5.68
CA LEU A 278 12.45 -4.13 -4.32
C LEU A 278 13.01 -2.72 -4.10
N TRP A 279 14.23 -2.44 -4.59
CA TRP A 279 14.85 -1.12 -4.50
C TRP A 279 14.03 -0.06 -5.22
N CYS A 280 13.67 -0.31 -6.47
CA CYS A 280 12.92 0.62 -7.29
C CYS A 280 11.51 0.90 -6.73
N ALA A 281 10.77 -0.16 -6.36
CA ALA A 281 9.45 -0.04 -5.74
C ALA A 281 9.52 0.75 -4.43
N SER A 282 10.58 0.54 -3.65
CA SER A 282 10.78 1.23 -2.38
C SER A 282 11.08 2.72 -2.55
N ILE A 283 11.99 3.09 -3.46
CA ILE A 283 12.32 4.50 -3.74
C ILE A 283 11.09 5.28 -4.19
N THR A 284 10.30 4.71 -5.11
CA THR A 284 9.06 5.35 -5.56
C THR A 284 8.04 5.46 -4.44
N SER A 285 7.94 4.45 -3.57
CA SER A 285 7.07 4.46 -2.40
C SER A 285 7.50 5.46 -1.33
N VAL A 286 8.81 5.68 -1.13
CA VAL A 286 9.33 6.74 -0.23
C VAL A 286 8.81 8.11 -0.66
N ILE A 287 8.93 8.43 -1.94
CA ILE A 287 8.50 9.72 -2.48
C ILE A 287 6.97 9.86 -2.41
N GLY A 288 6.24 8.82 -2.85
CA GLY A 288 4.78 8.80 -2.85
C GLY A 288 4.17 8.91 -1.45
N ALA A 289 4.71 8.18 -0.48
CA ALA A 289 4.26 8.22 0.91
C ALA A 289 4.53 9.59 1.55
N ALA A 290 5.72 10.15 1.37
CA ALA A 290 6.06 11.47 1.88
C ALA A 290 5.17 12.57 1.28
N TYR A 291 5.00 12.58 -0.06
CA TYR A 291 4.15 13.53 -0.76
C TYR A 291 2.70 13.45 -0.27
N THR A 292 2.11 12.25 -0.26
CA THR A 292 0.70 12.08 0.13
C THR A 292 0.48 12.39 1.60
N SER A 293 1.36 11.97 2.50
CA SER A 293 1.25 12.25 3.94
C SER A 293 1.35 13.75 4.23
N VAL A 294 2.28 14.44 3.60
CA VAL A 294 2.41 15.92 3.73
C VAL A 294 1.19 16.62 3.13
N SER A 295 0.57 16.07 2.07
CA SER A 295 -0.67 16.64 1.50
C SER A 295 -1.85 16.64 2.49
N PHE A 296 -1.87 15.74 3.46
CA PHE A 296 -2.81 15.77 4.59
C PHE A 296 -2.40 16.79 5.65
N ILE A 297 -1.12 16.82 6.01
CA ILE A 297 -0.59 17.68 7.08
C ILE A 297 -0.62 19.16 6.69
N LYS A 298 -0.50 19.50 5.41
CA LYS A 298 -0.51 20.90 4.94
C LYS A 298 -1.81 21.65 5.27
N THR A 299 -2.91 20.94 5.50
CA THR A 299 -4.17 21.56 5.95
C THR A 299 -4.16 22.00 7.40
N LEU A 300 -3.20 21.52 8.20
CA LEU A 300 -3.08 21.89 9.62
C LEU A 300 -2.65 23.37 9.78
N HIS A 301 -1.79 23.88 8.90
CA HIS A 301 -1.28 25.23 9.03
C HIS A 301 -0.79 25.81 7.68
N PRO A 302 -1.10 27.12 7.35
CA PRO A 302 -0.66 27.76 6.11
C PRO A 302 0.87 27.75 5.90
N PHE A 303 1.66 27.77 6.97
CA PHE A 303 3.12 27.68 6.90
C PHE A 303 3.58 26.35 6.28
N ILE A 304 2.92 25.24 6.60
CA ILE A 304 3.24 23.93 6.03
C ILE A 304 2.90 23.93 4.54
N GLN A 305 1.74 24.48 4.16
CA GLN A 305 1.32 24.61 2.77
C GLN A 305 2.32 25.44 1.95
N LYS A 306 2.77 26.58 2.48
CA LYS A 306 3.77 27.43 1.81
C LYS A 306 5.13 26.78 1.62
N HIS A 307 5.51 25.83 2.50
CA HIS A 307 6.80 25.18 2.50
C HIS A 307 6.69 23.66 2.25
N GLU A 308 5.66 23.21 1.51
CA GLU A 308 5.33 21.79 1.29
C GLU A 308 6.55 20.95 0.91
N ASN A 309 7.38 21.39 -0.05
CA ASN A 309 8.57 20.67 -0.48
C ASN A 309 9.60 20.47 0.65
N LYS A 310 9.76 21.45 1.54
CA LYS A 310 10.66 21.33 2.69
C LYS A 310 10.14 20.30 3.69
N PHE A 311 8.81 20.25 3.89
CA PHE A 311 8.19 19.26 4.76
C PHE A 311 8.28 17.83 4.18
N ILE A 312 8.19 17.66 2.85
CA ILE A 312 8.41 16.37 2.20
C ILE A 312 9.85 15.90 2.41
N ILE A 313 10.84 16.77 2.20
CA ILE A 313 12.25 16.45 2.44
C ILE A 313 12.47 16.09 3.92
N LEU A 314 11.94 16.90 4.84
CA LEU A 314 12.04 16.64 6.28
C LEU A 314 11.41 15.29 6.64
N PHE A 315 10.27 14.95 6.05
CA PHE A 315 9.59 13.67 6.26
C PHE A 315 10.46 12.48 5.83
N ILE A 316 11.12 12.57 4.67
CA ILE A 316 12.07 11.56 4.19
C ILE A 316 13.29 11.47 5.10
N LEU A 317 13.84 12.62 5.54
CA LEU A 317 14.99 12.66 6.45
C LEU A 317 14.67 12.00 7.81
N ILE A 318 13.53 12.33 8.41
CA ILE A 318 13.09 11.71 9.67
C ILE A 318 12.91 10.21 9.50
N SER A 319 12.27 9.78 8.41
CA SER A 319 12.07 8.36 8.11
C SER A 319 13.40 7.62 7.97
N THR A 320 14.35 8.22 7.27
CA THR A 320 15.70 7.68 7.07
C THR A 320 16.45 7.56 8.41
N LEU A 321 16.40 8.62 9.23
CA LEU A 321 17.05 8.63 10.54
C LEU A 321 16.49 7.54 11.46
N ILE A 322 15.17 7.42 11.55
CA ILE A 322 14.51 6.39 12.39
C ILE A 322 14.90 5.00 11.88
N MET A 323 14.91 4.77 10.55
CA MET A 323 15.30 3.48 9.98
C MET A 323 16.76 3.11 10.31
N VAL A 324 17.68 4.07 10.24
CA VAL A 324 19.11 3.86 10.61
C VAL A 324 19.26 3.47 12.07
N LEU A 325 18.45 4.08 12.96
CA LEU A 325 18.49 3.82 14.40
C LEU A 325 17.88 2.47 14.77
N VAL A 326 16.76 2.10 14.17
CA VAL A 326 16.04 0.85 14.48
C VAL A 326 16.66 -0.37 13.80
N GLY A 327 17.04 -0.27 12.53
CA GLY A 327 17.79 -1.29 11.79
C GLY A 327 17.08 -2.61 11.51
N LYS A 328 15.72 -2.68 11.61
CA LYS A 328 14.91 -3.89 11.38
C LYS A 328 13.87 -3.66 10.27
N PRO A 329 14.26 -3.61 8.98
CA PRO A 329 13.36 -3.23 7.89
C PRO A 329 12.12 -4.11 7.77
N ALA A 330 12.26 -5.42 7.82
CA ALA A 330 11.15 -6.37 7.67
C ALA A 330 10.10 -6.21 8.79
N SER A 331 10.52 -6.10 10.05
CA SER A 331 9.62 -5.86 11.19
C SER A 331 8.89 -4.53 11.07
N LEU A 332 9.60 -3.47 10.66
CA LEU A 332 9.00 -2.14 10.48
C LEU A 332 7.99 -2.09 9.34
N LEU A 333 8.19 -2.86 8.26
CA LEU A 333 7.22 -2.99 7.16
C LEU A 333 5.93 -3.71 7.60
N ILE A 334 6.05 -4.71 8.47
CA ILE A 334 4.89 -5.40 9.06
C ILE A 334 4.17 -4.46 10.04
N LEU A 335 4.92 -3.80 10.92
CA LEU A 335 4.39 -2.82 11.87
C LEU A 335 3.62 -1.69 11.15
N ALA A 336 4.19 -1.14 10.07
CA ALA A 336 3.53 -0.10 9.29
C ALA A 336 2.17 -0.56 8.74
N GLY A 337 2.09 -1.77 8.20
CA GLY A 337 0.82 -2.35 7.77
C GLY A 337 -0.16 -2.52 8.91
N SER A 338 0.29 -3.05 10.06
CA SER A 338 -0.56 -3.27 11.22
C SER A 338 -1.13 -1.97 11.79
N LEU A 339 -0.29 -0.92 11.93
CA LEU A 339 -0.73 0.42 12.38
C LEU A 339 -1.74 1.05 11.42
N ASN A 340 -1.50 0.95 10.12
CA ASN A 340 -2.43 1.50 9.14
C ASN A 340 -3.72 0.67 9.03
N GLY A 341 -3.68 -0.61 9.37
CA GLY A 341 -4.87 -1.44 9.56
C GLY A 341 -5.77 -0.95 10.72
N LEU A 342 -5.17 -0.42 11.79
CA LEU A 342 -5.88 0.24 12.90
C LEU A 342 -6.46 1.61 12.52
N ILE A 343 -5.82 2.34 11.61
CA ILE A 343 -6.30 3.64 11.12
C ILE A 343 -7.47 3.48 10.14
N LEU A 344 -7.49 2.40 9.37
CA LEU A 344 -8.47 2.17 8.30
C LEU A 344 -9.95 2.28 8.75
N PRO A 345 -10.41 1.69 9.87
CA PRO A 345 -11.82 1.78 10.26
C PRO A 345 -12.25 3.22 10.55
N ILE A 346 -11.36 4.06 11.05
CA ILE A 346 -11.64 5.47 11.33
C ILE A 346 -11.79 6.25 10.02
N THR A 347 -10.80 6.14 9.13
CA THR A 347 -10.79 6.88 7.86
C THR A 347 -11.92 6.43 6.93
N LEU A 348 -12.15 5.12 6.80
CA LEU A 348 -13.24 4.58 6.01
C LEU A 348 -14.61 4.91 6.62
N GLY A 349 -14.76 4.82 7.94
CA GLY A 349 -16.00 5.18 8.64
C GLY A 349 -16.44 6.61 8.36
N VAL A 350 -15.51 7.56 8.38
CA VAL A 350 -15.78 8.96 8.01
C VAL A 350 -16.27 9.09 6.57
N ILE A 351 -15.65 8.38 5.63
CA ILE A 351 -16.05 8.37 4.22
C ILE A 351 -17.46 7.77 4.04
N LEU A 352 -17.79 6.69 4.77
CA LEU A 352 -19.13 6.09 4.71
C LEU A 352 -20.21 7.04 5.25
N VAL A 353 -19.92 7.77 6.33
CA VAL A 353 -20.84 8.82 6.83
C VAL A 353 -20.98 9.93 5.78
N ALA A 354 -19.88 10.39 5.19
CA ALA A 354 -19.88 11.42 4.18
C ALA A 354 -20.70 11.03 2.94
N SER A 355 -20.70 9.75 2.54
CA SER A 355 -21.46 9.23 1.40
C SER A 355 -22.99 9.39 1.52
N LYS A 356 -23.48 9.73 2.72
CA LYS A 356 -24.90 9.94 3.04
C LYS A 356 -25.28 11.42 3.22
N LYS A 357 -24.30 12.32 3.21
CA LYS A 357 -24.54 13.75 3.42
C LYS A 357 -24.64 14.47 2.07
N GLU A 358 -25.83 14.95 1.70
CA GLU A 358 -26.05 15.76 0.48
C GLU A 358 -25.16 17.00 0.41
N SER A 359 -24.84 17.60 1.56
CA SER A 359 -23.89 18.73 1.64
C SER A 359 -22.45 18.38 1.20
N ILE A 360 -22.12 17.09 1.03
CA ILE A 360 -20.80 16.61 0.61
C ILE A 360 -20.86 16.00 -0.79
N VAL A 361 -21.85 15.13 -1.06
CA VAL A 361 -21.93 14.35 -2.31
C VAL A 361 -23.04 14.81 -3.25
N GLY A 362 -23.76 15.91 -2.92
CA GLY A 362 -24.87 16.40 -3.74
C GLY A 362 -26.00 15.37 -3.85
N GLU A 363 -26.58 15.25 -5.04
CA GLU A 363 -27.67 14.30 -5.35
C GLU A 363 -27.18 12.86 -5.57
N TYR A 364 -25.87 12.62 -5.52
CA TYR A 364 -25.29 11.31 -5.76
C TYR A 364 -25.80 10.23 -4.80
N LYS A 365 -26.35 9.15 -5.37
CA LYS A 365 -26.84 7.99 -4.63
C LYS A 365 -25.76 6.91 -4.53
N HIS A 366 -25.13 6.83 -3.37
CA HIS A 366 -24.10 5.82 -3.13
C HIS A 366 -24.69 4.40 -3.15
N PRO A 367 -24.09 3.42 -3.87
CA PRO A 367 -24.62 2.07 -3.99
C PRO A 367 -24.73 1.36 -2.62
N LYS A 368 -25.92 0.82 -2.33
CA LYS A 368 -26.19 0.17 -1.03
C LYS A 368 -25.28 -1.01 -0.74
N TRP A 369 -24.98 -1.85 -1.75
CA TRP A 369 -24.09 -3.00 -1.58
C TRP A 369 -22.68 -2.57 -1.18
N LEU A 370 -22.18 -1.48 -1.77
CA LEU A 370 -20.85 -0.95 -1.49
C LEU A 370 -20.79 -0.33 -0.10
N LEU A 371 -21.84 0.37 0.31
CA LEU A 371 -21.97 0.88 1.67
C LEU A 371 -21.96 -0.26 2.70
N ILE A 372 -22.73 -1.32 2.47
CA ILE A 372 -22.79 -2.48 3.37
C ILE A 372 -21.40 -3.13 3.45
N LEU A 373 -20.76 -3.37 2.31
CA LEU A 373 -19.40 -3.93 2.28
C LEU A 373 -18.42 -3.04 3.05
N GLY A 374 -18.49 -1.71 2.87
CA GLY A 374 -17.69 -0.75 3.61
C GLY A 374 -17.90 -0.82 5.13
N ILE A 375 -19.16 -0.94 5.58
CA ILE A 375 -19.50 -1.11 7.00
C ILE A 375 -18.91 -2.42 7.55
N VAL A 376 -19.00 -3.52 6.80
CA VAL A 376 -18.38 -4.80 7.18
C VAL A 376 -16.87 -4.64 7.33
N VAL A 377 -16.21 -3.97 6.38
CA VAL A 377 -14.76 -3.68 6.47
C VAL A 377 -14.44 -2.89 7.73
N VAL A 378 -15.21 -1.83 8.04
CA VAL A 378 -15.00 -1.00 9.25
C VAL A 378 -15.12 -1.86 10.51
N ILE A 379 -16.17 -2.67 10.63
CA ILE A 379 -16.40 -3.50 11.82
C ILE A 379 -15.28 -4.54 11.98
N VAL A 380 -14.97 -5.27 10.90
CA VAL A 380 -13.95 -6.33 10.96
C VAL A 380 -12.56 -5.75 11.23
N THR A 381 -12.22 -4.61 10.62
CA THR A 381 -10.90 -3.98 10.85
C THR A 381 -10.81 -3.32 12.22
N ALA A 382 -11.88 -2.79 12.77
CA ALA A 382 -11.91 -2.26 14.14
C ALA A 382 -11.69 -3.39 15.17
N ILE A 383 -12.50 -4.45 15.10
CA ILE A 383 -12.39 -5.58 16.03
C ILE A 383 -11.09 -6.35 15.83
N GLY A 384 -10.77 -6.69 14.58
CA GLY A 384 -9.56 -7.43 14.23
C GLY A 384 -8.29 -6.65 14.55
N GLY A 385 -8.31 -5.32 14.38
CA GLY A 385 -7.22 -4.43 14.77
C GLY A 385 -6.94 -4.48 16.27
N LEU A 386 -7.98 -4.40 17.10
CA LEU A 386 -7.84 -4.51 18.58
C LEU A 386 -7.28 -5.88 19.00
N ILE A 387 -7.76 -6.97 18.36
CA ILE A 387 -7.24 -8.32 18.62
C ILE A 387 -5.76 -8.42 18.22
N SER A 388 -5.36 -7.75 17.13
CA SER A 388 -4.02 -7.78 16.57
C SER A 388 -2.99 -6.98 17.40
N LEU A 389 -3.40 -6.11 18.30
CA LEU A 389 -2.48 -5.30 19.14
C LEU A 389 -1.45 -6.17 19.89
N LYS A 390 -1.88 -7.32 20.42
CA LYS A 390 -1.01 -8.29 21.10
C LYS A 390 0.06 -8.91 20.20
N ASP A 391 -0.20 -9.00 18.90
CA ASP A 391 0.73 -9.60 17.94
C ASP A 391 1.73 -8.56 17.43
N ILE A 392 1.36 -7.27 17.42
CA ILE A 392 2.26 -6.15 17.14
C ILE A 392 3.41 -6.10 18.15
N THR A 393 3.15 -6.36 19.42
CA THR A 393 4.17 -6.34 20.47
C THR A 393 5.22 -7.45 20.31
N LYS A 394 4.94 -8.50 19.53
CA LYS A 394 5.87 -9.60 19.27
C LYS A 394 6.85 -9.33 18.10
N LEU A 395 6.70 -8.20 17.40
CA LEU A 395 7.53 -7.88 16.23
C LEU A 395 8.95 -7.42 16.62
N PHE A 396 9.17 -7.06 17.87
CA PHE A 396 10.43 -6.54 18.43
C PHE A 396 10.94 -7.36 19.59
#